data_0e81b1dff1fc5ae75d73360191a0ef02
#
_entry.id   0e81b1dff1fc5ae75d73360191a0ef02
#
_cell.length_a   1.000
_cell.length_b   1.000
_cell.length_c   1.000
_cell.angle_alpha   90.00
_cell.angle_beta   90.00
_cell.angle_gamma   90.00
#
_symmetry.space_group_name_H-M   'P 1'
#
loop_
_entity.id
_entity.type
_entity.pdbx_description
1 polymer ?
#
loop_
_entity_poly.entity_id
_entity_poly.type
_entity_poly.pdbx_seq_one_letter_code
_entity_poly.pdbx_strand_id
1 'polypeptide(L)'
;MSNEFRINECDKCVYIKDTANGYVIVCLYIDDTLIIGSNNDIIKATKRMLTNEFDIKDLGVIDVILGMKISRKFDGLVLFQSHYIKKVLEKFKKYDDSLVRTRVDVNLHLTKNNGQGISQLEYSRIIGSLMYIMNCTRPDIAYAVSKLSRYTSNPGEDH
;
A
#
# COMPACT_ATOMS: atom_id res chain seq x y z
N MET A 1 -33.73 7.19 -12.74
CA MET A 1 -32.28 7.45 -12.63
C MET A 1 -31.61 6.12 -12.43
N SER A 2 -30.73 5.71 -13.34
CA SER A 2 -30.11 4.39 -13.28
C SER A 2 -29.24 4.28 -12.03
N ASN A 3 -29.41 3.17 -11.31
CA ASN A 3 -28.62 2.84 -10.12
C ASN A 3 -27.23 2.29 -10.49
N GLU A 4 -26.72 2.66 -11.66
CA GLU A 4 -25.57 2.01 -12.26
C GLU A 4 -24.26 2.58 -11.76
N PHE A 5 -23.48 1.72 -11.13
CA PHE A 5 -22.07 1.94 -10.90
C PHE A 5 -21.30 1.69 -12.20
N ARG A 6 -20.39 2.59 -12.56
CA ARG A 6 -19.42 2.33 -13.62
C ARG A 6 -18.16 1.70 -13.05
N ILE A 7 -17.64 0.72 -13.74
CA ILE A 7 -16.36 0.09 -13.40
C ILE A 7 -15.23 1.02 -13.82
N ASN A 8 -14.23 1.18 -12.97
CA ASN A 8 -13.02 1.95 -13.30
C ASN A 8 -12.22 1.23 -14.40
N GLU A 9 -11.72 1.96 -15.38
CA GLU A 9 -10.97 1.39 -16.50
C GLU A 9 -9.61 0.81 -16.09
N CYS A 10 -8.94 1.48 -15.13
CA CYS A 10 -7.61 1.08 -14.67
C CYS A 10 -7.65 -0.06 -13.64
N ASP A 11 -8.73 -0.16 -12.84
CA ASP A 11 -8.89 -1.19 -11.82
C ASP A 11 -10.34 -1.68 -11.77
N LYS A 12 -10.55 -2.94 -12.16
CA LYS A 12 -11.86 -3.57 -12.21
C LYS A 12 -12.50 -3.81 -10.84
N CYS A 13 -11.74 -3.68 -9.76
CA CYS A 13 -12.23 -3.76 -8.38
C CYS A 13 -12.73 -2.41 -7.85
N VAL A 14 -12.67 -1.34 -8.65
CA VAL A 14 -13.11 0.00 -8.28
C VAL A 14 -14.38 0.37 -9.06
N TYR A 15 -15.43 0.68 -8.32
CA TYR A 15 -16.74 1.07 -8.85
C TYR A 15 -17.05 2.50 -8.46
N ILE A 16 -17.50 3.30 -9.41
CA ILE A 16 -17.76 4.73 -9.23
C ILE A 16 -19.21 5.03 -9.61
N LYS A 17 -19.91 5.80 -8.78
CA LYS A 17 -21.22 6.32 -9.07
C LYS A 17 -21.27 7.81 -8.80
N ASP A 18 -21.64 8.56 -9.81
CA ASP A 18 -21.93 9.98 -9.70
C ASP A 18 -23.42 10.17 -9.36
N THR A 19 -23.70 11.10 -8.47
CA THR A 19 -25.06 11.46 -8.04
C THR A 19 -25.25 12.97 -8.14
N ALA A 20 -26.50 13.45 -8.08
CA ALA A 20 -26.78 14.89 -8.10
C ALA A 20 -26.10 15.66 -6.95
N ASN A 21 -25.82 14.98 -5.83
CA ASN A 21 -25.29 15.58 -4.60
C ASN A 21 -23.82 15.21 -4.33
N GLY A 22 -23.12 14.62 -5.32
CA GLY A 22 -21.74 14.21 -5.18
C GLY A 22 -21.46 12.83 -5.80
N TYR A 23 -20.44 12.15 -5.31
CA TYR A 23 -20.02 10.84 -5.81
C TYR A 23 -19.77 9.83 -4.69
N VAL A 24 -19.76 8.55 -5.08
CA VAL A 24 -19.29 7.46 -4.24
C VAL A 24 -18.39 6.53 -5.04
N ILE A 25 -17.35 6.06 -4.38
CA ILE A 25 -16.40 5.06 -4.88
C ILE A 25 -16.46 3.86 -3.97
N VAL A 26 -16.63 2.68 -4.55
CA VAL A 26 -16.61 1.40 -3.85
C VAL A 26 -15.41 0.62 -4.36
N CYS A 27 -14.48 0.30 -3.47
CA CYS A 27 -13.30 -0.50 -3.78
C CYS A 27 -13.43 -1.87 -3.12
N LEU A 28 -13.35 -2.91 -3.92
CA LEU A 28 -13.35 -4.30 -3.44
C LEU A 28 -11.91 -4.80 -3.29
N TYR A 29 -11.58 -5.35 -2.14
CA TYR A 29 -10.27 -5.93 -1.89
C TYR A 29 -10.42 -7.24 -1.10
N ILE A 30 -10.37 -8.35 -1.81
CA ILE A 30 -10.57 -9.71 -1.27
C ILE A 30 -11.88 -9.76 -0.47
N ASP A 31 -11.81 -9.78 0.87
CA ASP A 31 -12.97 -9.85 1.77
C ASP A 31 -13.41 -8.47 2.28
N ASP A 32 -12.63 -7.42 2.00
CA ASP A 32 -12.90 -6.06 2.46
C ASP A 32 -13.55 -5.20 1.38
N THR A 33 -14.49 -4.34 1.79
CA THR A 33 -15.10 -3.32 0.93
C THR A 33 -14.88 -1.94 1.53
N LEU A 34 -14.17 -1.07 0.80
CA LEU A 34 -13.96 0.32 1.18
C LEU A 34 -14.96 1.22 0.42
N ILE A 35 -15.72 2.03 1.16
CA ILE A 35 -16.66 3.00 0.60
C ILE A 35 -16.15 4.40 0.89
N ILE A 36 -15.93 5.19 -0.16
CA ILE A 36 -15.51 6.58 -0.10
C ILE A 36 -16.58 7.42 -0.78
N GLY A 37 -17.07 8.45 -0.13
CA GLY A 37 -18.10 9.32 -0.71
C GLY A 37 -17.91 10.77 -0.32
N SER A 38 -18.45 11.67 -1.14
CA SER A 38 -18.38 13.12 -0.94
C SER A 38 -19.20 13.60 0.28
N ASN A 39 -20.20 12.82 0.70
CA ASN A 39 -20.97 13.09 1.92
C ASN A 39 -21.47 11.81 2.59
N ASN A 40 -21.86 11.93 3.87
CA ASN A 40 -22.29 10.79 4.67
C ASN A 40 -23.61 10.15 4.22
N ASP A 41 -24.52 10.89 3.59
CA ASP A 41 -25.83 10.37 3.18
C ASP A 41 -25.67 9.41 2.00
N ILE A 42 -24.80 9.76 1.05
CA ILE A 42 -24.44 8.90 -0.08
C ILE A 42 -23.77 7.62 0.42
N ILE A 43 -22.83 7.73 1.38
CA ILE A 43 -22.17 6.56 2.00
C ILE A 43 -23.18 5.66 2.70
N LYS A 44 -24.10 6.21 3.51
CA LYS A 44 -25.14 5.46 4.20
C LYS A 44 -26.09 4.76 3.22
N ALA A 45 -26.52 5.46 2.16
CA ALA A 45 -27.36 4.88 1.13
C ALA A 45 -26.68 3.70 0.42
N THR A 46 -25.40 3.86 0.09
CA THR A 46 -24.58 2.80 -0.54
C THR A 46 -24.40 1.62 0.40
N LYS A 47 -24.12 1.84 1.70
CA LYS A 47 -24.04 0.76 2.70
C LYS A 47 -25.33 -0.03 2.78
N ARG A 48 -26.48 0.64 2.87
CA ARG A 48 -27.81 -0.03 2.89
C ARG A 48 -28.04 -0.86 1.65
N MET A 49 -27.73 -0.35 0.47
CA MET A 49 -27.85 -1.08 -0.79
C MET A 49 -27.01 -2.37 -0.75
N LEU A 50 -25.75 -2.27 -0.35
CA LEU A 50 -24.85 -3.42 -0.30
C LEU A 50 -25.26 -4.44 0.77
N THR A 51 -25.70 -4.01 1.96
CA THR A 51 -26.17 -4.94 3.01
C THR A 51 -27.50 -5.63 2.68
N ASN A 52 -28.31 -5.09 1.77
CA ASN A 52 -29.50 -5.75 1.29
C ASN A 52 -29.22 -6.88 0.30
N GLU A 53 -28.12 -6.77 -0.45
CA GLU A 53 -27.74 -7.71 -1.51
C GLU A 53 -26.70 -8.73 -1.04
N PHE A 54 -25.89 -8.37 -0.04
CA PHE A 54 -24.78 -9.18 0.43
C PHE A 54 -24.75 -9.25 1.97
N ASP A 55 -24.32 -10.39 2.50
CA ASP A 55 -24.09 -10.56 3.94
C ASP A 55 -22.76 -9.93 4.33
N ILE A 56 -22.77 -8.60 4.53
CA ILE A 56 -21.59 -7.80 4.90
C ILE A 56 -21.78 -7.12 6.25
N LYS A 57 -20.70 -7.09 7.03
CA LYS A 57 -20.65 -6.41 8.32
C LYS A 57 -20.09 -4.99 8.15
N ASP A 58 -20.82 -3.98 8.61
CA ASP A 58 -20.32 -2.61 8.67
C ASP A 58 -19.29 -2.46 9.80
N LEU A 59 -18.04 -2.22 9.44
CA LEU A 59 -16.93 -1.99 10.38
C LEU A 59 -16.80 -0.52 10.81
N GLY A 60 -17.66 0.36 10.33
CA GLY A 60 -17.66 1.78 10.67
C GLY A 60 -16.66 2.60 9.87
N VAL A 61 -16.09 3.61 10.53
CA VAL A 61 -15.12 4.51 9.91
C VAL A 61 -13.73 3.91 10.06
N ILE A 62 -13.06 3.70 8.93
CA ILE A 62 -11.76 3.04 8.89
C ILE A 62 -10.63 4.01 9.23
N ASP A 63 -9.69 3.56 10.07
CA ASP A 63 -8.46 4.29 10.42
C ASP A 63 -7.21 3.65 9.81
N VAL A 64 -7.25 2.36 9.52
CA VAL A 64 -6.14 1.62 8.90
C VAL A 64 -6.68 0.70 7.83
N ILE A 65 -6.14 0.75 6.63
CA ILE A 65 -6.41 -0.19 5.54
C ILE A 65 -5.11 -0.58 4.85
N LEU A 66 -4.92 -1.87 4.59
CA LEU A 66 -3.74 -2.39 3.88
C LEU A 66 -2.41 -1.90 4.49
N GLY A 67 -2.32 -1.80 5.82
CA GLY A 67 -1.11 -1.29 6.48
C GLY A 67 -0.88 0.21 6.36
N MET A 68 -1.80 0.95 5.74
CA MET A 68 -1.80 2.41 5.67
C MET A 68 -2.74 2.98 6.73
N LYS A 69 -2.26 3.95 7.49
CA LYS A 69 -3.10 4.73 8.42
C LYS A 69 -3.68 5.94 7.70
N ILE A 70 -4.97 6.17 7.95
CA ILE A 70 -5.73 7.30 7.39
C ILE A 70 -5.92 8.34 8.48
N SER A 71 -5.40 9.53 8.27
CA SER A 71 -5.65 10.69 9.14
C SER A 71 -6.52 11.71 8.39
N ARG A 72 -7.66 12.03 8.96
CA ARG A 72 -8.58 13.02 8.43
C ARG A 72 -8.18 14.40 8.89
N LYS A 73 -8.00 15.31 7.96
CA LYS A 73 -7.75 16.73 8.19
C LYS A 73 -8.93 17.54 7.68
N PHE A 74 -8.98 18.83 8.05
CA PHE A 74 -10.04 19.73 7.63
C PHE A 74 -10.13 19.85 6.10
N ASP A 75 -8.99 19.81 5.42
CA ASP A 75 -8.81 20.01 3.98
C ASP A 75 -8.59 18.71 3.18
N GLY A 76 -8.60 17.53 3.86
CA GLY A 76 -8.39 16.28 3.14
C GLY A 76 -8.00 15.08 4.00
N LEU A 77 -7.43 14.09 3.33
CA LEU A 77 -6.94 12.86 3.95
C LEU A 77 -5.43 12.77 3.82
N VAL A 78 -4.77 12.37 4.92
CA VAL A 78 -3.35 12.05 4.93
C VAL A 78 -3.19 10.54 5.11
N LEU A 79 -2.50 9.91 4.18
CA LEU A 79 -2.16 8.50 4.22
C LEU A 79 -0.69 8.33 4.65
N PHE A 80 -0.41 7.44 5.59
CA PHE A 80 0.95 7.16 6.02
C PHE A 80 1.14 5.72 6.49
N GLN A 81 2.35 5.21 6.30
CA GLN A 81 2.72 3.82 6.59
C GLN A 81 3.68 3.67 7.78
N SER A 82 3.82 4.68 8.64
CA SER A 82 4.80 4.65 9.74
C SER A 82 4.71 3.39 10.60
N HIS A 83 3.50 2.88 10.86
CA HIS A 83 3.31 1.63 11.60
C HIS A 83 3.82 0.40 10.84
N TYR A 84 3.54 0.32 9.52
CA TYR A 84 4.04 -0.77 8.69
C TYR A 84 5.57 -0.72 8.56
N ILE A 85 6.13 0.47 8.29
CA ILE A 85 7.58 0.69 8.23
C ILE A 85 8.25 0.25 9.52
N LYS A 86 7.68 0.62 10.69
CA LYS A 86 8.20 0.20 11.98
C LYS A 86 8.21 -1.34 12.12
N LYS A 87 7.13 -2.02 11.73
CA LYS A 87 7.08 -3.49 11.71
C LYS A 87 8.14 -4.12 10.81
N VAL A 88 8.37 -3.54 9.62
CA VAL A 88 9.40 -4.02 8.69
C VAL A 88 10.78 -3.84 9.31
N LEU A 89 11.10 -2.67 9.86
CA LEU A 89 12.36 -2.41 10.54
C LEU A 89 12.57 -3.33 11.76
N GLU A 90 11.55 -3.54 12.58
CA GLU A 90 11.62 -4.46 13.72
C GLU A 90 11.86 -5.91 13.31
N LYS A 91 11.24 -6.33 12.22
CA LYS A 91 11.42 -7.70 11.69
C LYS A 91 12.84 -7.96 11.18
N PHE A 92 13.47 -6.94 10.62
CA PHE A 92 14.78 -7.02 9.99
C PHE A 92 15.89 -6.32 10.82
N LYS A 93 15.68 -6.10 12.10
CA LYS A 93 16.60 -5.46 13.07
C LYS A 93 17.99 -6.13 13.22
N LYS A 94 18.26 -7.20 12.51
CA LYS A 94 19.57 -7.86 12.48
C LYS A 94 20.64 -7.04 11.73
N TYR A 95 20.24 -5.98 11.06
CA TYR A 95 21.10 -5.14 10.24
C TYR A 95 21.38 -3.83 11.00
N ASP A 96 22.61 -3.33 10.85
CA ASP A 96 23.17 -2.20 11.55
C ASP A 96 22.21 -1.00 11.66
N ASP A 97 22.01 -0.49 12.89
CA ASP A 97 21.14 0.66 13.21
C ASP A 97 21.77 2.02 12.84
N SER A 98 22.88 2.03 12.09
CA SER A 98 23.51 3.27 11.68
C SER A 98 22.58 4.05 10.74
N LEU A 99 22.18 5.26 11.18
CA LEU A 99 21.40 6.21 10.39
C LEU A 99 22.24 6.72 9.21
N VAL A 100 22.06 6.12 8.03
CA VAL A 100 22.65 6.60 6.80
C VAL A 100 21.83 7.78 6.27
N ARG A 101 22.46 8.94 6.07
CA ARG A 101 21.80 10.16 5.56
C ARG A 101 21.39 10.06 4.09
N THR A 102 22.08 9.23 3.32
CA THR A 102 21.83 9.04 1.88
C THR A 102 21.08 7.73 1.64
N ARG A 103 20.02 7.77 0.84
CA ARG A 103 19.18 6.59 0.53
C ARG A 103 19.92 5.51 -0.25
N VAL A 104 20.89 5.89 -1.05
CA VAL A 104 21.86 5.03 -1.76
C VAL A 104 23.11 5.84 -2.03
N ASP A 105 24.27 5.28 -1.78
CA ASP A 105 25.51 5.83 -2.32
C ASP A 105 25.52 5.62 -3.84
N VAL A 106 25.50 6.71 -4.59
CA VAL A 106 25.52 6.68 -6.07
C VAL A 106 26.80 6.06 -6.62
N ASN A 107 27.89 6.10 -5.85
CA ASN A 107 29.20 5.55 -6.21
C ASN A 107 29.30 4.05 -5.86
N LEU A 108 28.34 3.49 -5.12
CA LEU A 108 28.33 2.07 -4.76
C LEU A 108 27.99 1.22 -5.99
N HIS A 109 29.01 0.58 -6.56
CA HIS A 109 28.87 -0.38 -7.64
C HIS A 109 28.65 -1.79 -7.08
N LEU A 110 27.39 -2.18 -6.96
CA LEU A 110 27.04 -3.56 -6.63
C LEU A 110 27.36 -4.46 -7.82
N THR A 111 28.07 -5.55 -7.57
CA THR A 111 28.45 -6.57 -8.57
C THR A 111 27.69 -7.86 -8.33
N LYS A 112 27.71 -8.76 -9.30
CA LYS A 112 27.12 -10.12 -9.10
C LYS A 112 27.82 -10.83 -7.94
N ASN A 113 27.05 -11.50 -7.10
CA ASN A 113 27.59 -12.32 -6.05
C ASN A 113 28.36 -13.51 -6.64
N ASN A 114 29.65 -13.57 -6.37
CA ASN A 114 30.55 -14.68 -6.70
C ASN A 114 31.03 -15.44 -5.44
N GLY A 115 30.56 -15.02 -4.27
CA GLY A 115 30.89 -15.59 -2.97
C GLY A 115 29.76 -16.40 -2.35
N GLN A 116 29.76 -16.46 -1.04
CA GLN A 116 28.71 -17.11 -0.28
C GLN A 116 27.41 -16.28 -0.37
N GLY A 117 26.31 -16.93 -0.79
CA GLY A 117 25.01 -16.29 -0.85
C GLY A 117 24.34 -16.21 0.53
N ILE A 118 23.54 -15.19 0.72
CA ILE A 118 22.61 -15.10 1.86
C ILE A 118 21.25 -15.74 1.50
N SER A 119 20.37 -15.89 2.49
CA SER A 119 19.04 -16.48 2.27
C SER A 119 18.24 -15.71 1.22
N GLN A 120 18.07 -16.30 0.04
CA GLN A 120 17.26 -15.73 -1.04
C GLN A 120 15.83 -15.41 -0.58
N LEU A 121 15.22 -16.29 0.23
CA LEU A 121 13.87 -16.10 0.73
C LEU A 121 13.76 -14.87 1.63
N GLU A 122 14.73 -14.68 2.53
CA GLU A 122 14.76 -13.54 3.45
C GLU A 122 15.00 -12.25 2.67
N TYR A 123 15.95 -12.25 1.74
CA TYR A 123 16.21 -11.11 0.85
C TYR A 123 14.97 -10.73 0.03
N SER A 124 14.30 -11.70 -0.59
CA SER A 124 13.08 -11.45 -1.36
C SER A 124 11.95 -10.86 -0.51
N ARG A 125 11.83 -11.27 0.75
CA ARG A 125 10.85 -10.71 1.69
C ARG A 125 11.15 -9.24 2.04
N ILE A 126 12.42 -8.89 2.20
CA ILE A 126 12.86 -7.51 2.43
C ILE A 126 12.51 -6.66 1.21
N ILE A 127 12.95 -7.09 0.02
CA ILE A 127 12.68 -6.37 -1.23
C ILE A 127 11.17 -6.19 -1.45
N GLY A 128 10.36 -7.24 -1.27
CA GLY A 128 8.90 -7.15 -1.38
C GLY A 128 8.28 -6.15 -0.40
N SER A 129 8.77 -6.10 0.85
CA SER A 129 8.32 -5.11 1.84
C SER A 129 8.69 -3.68 1.44
N LEU A 130 9.91 -3.47 0.92
CA LEU A 130 10.36 -2.16 0.43
C LEU A 130 9.60 -1.71 -0.83
N MET A 131 9.31 -2.64 -1.75
CA MET A 131 8.46 -2.36 -2.93
C MET A 131 7.06 -1.90 -2.51
N TYR A 132 6.47 -2.53 -1.51
CA TYR A 132 5.17 -2.11 -1.00
C TYR A 132 5.23 -0.70 -0.38
N ILE A 133 6.24 -0.41 0.45
CA ILE A 133 6.44 0.92 1.04
C ILE A 133 6.64 1.98 -0.07
N MET A 134 7.46 1.67 -1.08
CA MET A 134 7.74 2.52 -2.22
C MET A 134 6.47 2.88 -3.00
N ASN A 135 5.67 1.88 -3.33
CA ASN A 135 4.47 2.08 -4.14
C ASN A 135 3.37 2.86 -3.42
N CYS A 136 3.27 2.73 -2.10
CA CYS A 136 2.19 3.34 -1.34
C CYS A 136 2.50 4.78 -0.87
N THR A 137 3.70 5.01 -0.30
CA THR A 137 3.99 6.30 0.38
C THR A 137 5.41 6.84 0.20
N ARG A 138 6.35 6.03 -0.31
CA ARG A 138 7.78 6.38 -0.39
C ARG A 138 8.37 6.19 -1.79
N PRO A 139 7.87 6.88 -2.83
CA PRO A 139 8.42 6.80 -4.18
C PRO A 139 9.89 7.24 -4.25
N ASP A 140 10.35 7.98 -3.26
CA ASP A 140 11.72 8.46 -3.11
C ASP A 140 12.78 7.35 -2.93
N ILE A 141 12.38 6.13 -2.51
CA ILE A 141 13.28 4.97 -2.42
C ILE A 141 13.29 4.09 -3.68
N ALA A 142 12.54 4.46 -4.73
CA ALA A 142 12.35 3.63 -5.92
C ALA A 142 13.66 3.22 -6.59
N TYR A 143 14.62 4.15 -6.71
CA TYR A 143 15.92 3.86 -7.28
C TYR A 143 16.68 2.80 -6.48
N ALA A 144 16.72 2.93 -5.16
CA ALA A 144 17.38 1.98 -4.27
C ALA A 144 16.77 0.57 -4.40
N VAL A 145 15.44 0.49 -4.30
CA VAL A 145 14.70 -0.77 -4.40
C VAL A 145 14.89 -1.42 -5.77
N SER A 146 14.82 -0.64 -6.86
CA SER A 146 15.07 -1.13 -8.21
C SER A 146 16.50 -1.67 -8.38
N LYS A 147 17.51 -1.01 -7.80
CA LYS A 147 18.90 -1.45 -7.85
C LYS A 147 19.10 -2.77 -7.12
N LEU A 148 18.59 -2.88 -5.89
CA LEU A 148 18.70 -4.06 -5.04
C LEU A 148 17.89 -5.25 -5.56
N SER A 149 16.72 -5.02 -6.13
CA SER A 149 15.85 -6.10 -6.66
C SER A 149 16.51 -6.94 -7.76
N ARG A 150 17.54 -6.42 -8.44
CA ARG A 150 18.30 -7.15 -9.46
C ARG A 150 19.08 -8.34 -8.90
N TYR A 151 19.35 -8.35 -7.61
CA TYR A 151 20.15 -9.38 -6.93
C TYR A 151 19.29 -10.44 -6.22
N THR A 152 17.96 -10.39 -6.37
CA THR A 152 17.02 -11.31 -5.70
C THR A 152 17.27 -12.78 -6.02
N SER A 153 17.81 -13.11 -7.19
CA SER A 153 18.11 -14.49 -7.59
C SER A 153 19.36 -15.09 -6.91
N ASN A 154 20.34 -14.27 -6.58
CA ASN A 154 21.58 -14.69 -5.92
C ASN A 154 22.15 -13.54 -5.06
N PRO A 155 21.51 -13.22 -3.91
CA PRO A 155 21.97 -12.15 -3.05
C PRO A 155 23.23 -12.53 -2.29
N GLY A 156 24.17 -11.59 -2.14
CA GLY A 156 25.36 -11.68 -1.31
C GLY A 156 25.29 -10.71 -0.12
N GLU A 157 26.30 -10.77 0.74
CA GLU A 157 26.39 -9.91 1.94
C GLU A 157 26.50 -8.42 1.59
N ASP A 158 27.05 -8.09 0.42
CA ASP A 158 27.22 -6.70 -0.05
C ASP A 158 25.92 -6.09 -0.61
N HIS A 159 24.86 -6.87 -0.74
CA HIS A 159 23.58 -6.43 -1.28
C HIS A 159 22.61 -6.12 -0.14
#